data_7c0e4c98f0ac2f6d8ab9aec87837b008
#
_entry.id   7c0e4c98f0ac2f6d8ab9aec87837b008
#
_cell.length_a   1.000
_cell.length_b   1.000
_cell.length_c   1.000
_cell.angle_alpha   90.00
_cell.angle_beta   90.00
_cell.angle_gamma   90.00
#
_symmetry.space_group_name_H-M   'P 1'
#
loop_
_entity.id
_entity.type
_entity.pdbx_description
1 polymer ?
#
loop_
_entity_poly.entity_id
_entity_poly.type
_entity_poly.pdbx_seq_one_letter_code
_entity_poly.pdbx_strand_id
1 'polypeptide(L)'
;MIYGCLALALLSSCKQEVGSSQAPPVPEVGIVVATAQDVPDEPEFIGQSESSRPVEIRSQVTGILKEWFFKEGRDVKKGDRLYQIDPVPFHAAMLSAKAKVAQAEARLVQAKQNLARVKPLLAEQAVSTKDVDDAVAEEMAAKANLEGAKAELVKAKFDLDNTLIVAPISGMIERTRVYEGRLVSAQTDLLTIIQQVDPMYVIVSAPESFLLKRQRDSTAKRIQHPGVYQLRGVLTFADGTTYGQEGVLDLLDVGLKTDTGSRQARVVFPNHDRVLLPGQFVRVRFKGTVKTGAILVPQRAVQQGAKGSIVFVVGNEDKVEMREVQATSWQGTTWSVEQGLHVGDRIIVEGLHKIAPGASVKPVPLPAPAATTVPTAAKPQPERAS
;
A
#
# COMPACT_ATOMS: atom_id res chain seq x y z
N MET A 1 -18.42 38.09 108.96
CA MET A 1 -19.43 37.03 109.13
C MET A 1 -19.15 36.02 108.02
N ILE A 2 -18.63 34.96 108.35
CA ILE A 2 -19.13 33.60 108.54
C ILE A 2 -18.76 32.65 107.40
N TYR A 3 -17.96 31.66 107.70
CA TYR A 3 -17.83 30.26 107.22
C TYR A 3 -17.50 30.01 105.74
N GLY A 4 -16.51 29.26 105.35
CA GLY A 4 -15.89 28.04 105.92
C GLY A 4 -16.45 26.82 105.18
N CYS A 5 -15.69 26.24 104.31
CA CYS A 5 -15.67 24.77 104.19
C CYS A 5 -14.57 24.31 103.18
N LEU A 6 -13.72 23.55 103.81
CA LEU A 6 -12.60 22.73 103.22
C LEU A 6 -13.19 21.52 102.53
N ALA A 7 -12.85 21.25 101.26
CA ALA A 7 -13.09 19.99 100.58
C ALA A 7 -11.85 19.51 99.89
N LEU A 8 -11.30 18.45 100.52
CA LEU A 8 -10.14 17.66 100.03
C LEU A 8 -10.58 16.82 98.84
N ALA A 9 -10.01 17.08 97.64
CA ALA A 9 -10.26 16.26 96.45
C ALA A 9 -9.03 15.35 96.20
N LEU A 10 -9.25 14.10 96.31
CA LEU A 10 -8.34 12.98 96.04
C LEU A 10 -7.97 12.92 94.57
N LEU A 11 -6.68 13.11 94.24
CA LEU A 11 -6.13 12.85 92.90
C LEU A 11 -6.02 11.37 92.65
N SER A 12 -6.99 10.78 91.91
CA SER A 12 -6.90 9.43 91.30
C SER A 12 -6.08 9.56 89.97
N SER A 13 -4.83 9.15 90.02
CA SER A 13 -3.96 8.96 88.85
C SER A 13 -4.47 7.77 88.06
N CYS A 14 -5.20 8.02 86.98
CA CYS A 14 -5.43 7.01 85.92
C CYS A 14 -4.14 6.84 85.10
N LYS A 15 -3.51 5.69 85.35
CA LYS A 15 -2.44 5.18 84.53
C LYS A 15 -3.05 4.71 83.17
N GLN A 16 -2.97 5.55 82.15
CA GLN A 16 -3.37 5.19 80.82
C GLN A 16 -2.36 4.19 80.27
N GLU A 17 -2.73 2.92 80.19
CA GLU A 17 -1.95 1.93 79.43
C GLU A 17 -1.91 2.39 77.95
N VAL A 18 -0.71 2.69 77.51
CA VAL A 18 -0.40 2.91 76.08
C VAL A 18 -0.63 1.55 75.44
N GLY A 19 -1.83 1.41 74.82
CA GLY A 19 -2.12 0.27 73.97
C GLY A 19 -1.05 0.14 72.89
N SER A 20 -0.44 -1.03 72.85
CA SER A 20 0.49 -1.40 71.80
C SER A 20 -0.18 -1.13 70.47
N SER A 21 0.28 -0.12 69.72
CA SER A 21 -0.09 0.10 68.34
C SER A 21 0.27 -1.18 67.56
N GLN A 22 -0.72 -2.08 67.42
CA GLN A 22 -0.60 -3.16 66.43
C GLN A 22 -0.33 -2.51 65.10
N ALA A 23 0.86 -2.74 64.54
CA ALA A 23 1.18 -2.32 63.15
C ALA A 23 0.04 -2.81 62.23
N PRO A 24 -0.50 -1.96 61.35
CA PRO A 24 -1.58 -2.37 60.47
C PRO A 24 -1.18 -3.65 59.73
N PRO A 25 -2.10 -4.63 59.61
CA PRO A 25 -1.77 -5.88 58.93
C PRO A 25 -1.23 -5.62 57.54
N VAL A 26 -0.08 -6.23 57.24
CA VAL A 26 0.59 -6.10 55.94
C VAL A 26 -0.40 -6.55 54.83
N PRO A 27 -0.79 -5.69 53.92
CA PRO A 27 -1.79 -6.00 52.91
C PRO A 27 -1.30 -7.12 51.97
N GLU A 28 -2.14 -8.11 51.73
CA GLU A 28 -1.89 -9.13 50.71
C GLU A 28 -2.17 -8.56 49.33
N VAL A 29 -1.23 -8.79 48.38
CA VAL A 29 -1.32 -8.33 47.00
C VAL A 29 -1.09 -9.49 46.04
N GLY A 30 -1.92 -9.56 44.97
CA GLY A 30 -1.71 -10.54 43.91
C GLY A 30 -0.61 -10.08 42.95
N ILE A 31 0.39 -10.94 42.77
CA ILE A 31 1.52 -10.64 41.89
C ILE A 31 1.60 -11.60 40.70
N VAL A 32 2.13 -11.07 39.56
CA VAL A 32 2.55 -11.85 38.40
C VAL A 32 4.03 -11.59 38.17
N VAL A 33 4.80 -12.64 37.91
CA VAL A 33 6.22 -12.52 37.60
C VAL A 33 6.37 -12.17 36.11
N ALA A 34 7.13 -11.12 35.82
CA ALA A 34 7.45 -10.68 34.45
C ALA A 34 8.26 -11.75 33.72
N THR A 35 7.72 -12.28 32.64
CA THR A 35 8.38 -13.24 31.76
C THR A 35 8.52 -12.64 30.37
N ALA A 36 9.67 -12.89 29.73
CA ALA A 36 9.87 -12.54 28.33
C ALA A 36 9.16 -13.53 27.41
N GLN A 37 8.39 -13.02 26.46
CA GLN A 37 7.67 -13.85 25.50
C GLN A 37 7.78 -13.24 24.10
N ASP A 38 7.80 -14.10 23.09
CA ASP A 38 7.75 -13.66 21.72
C ASP A 38 6.29 -13.43 21.33
N VAL A 39 5.99 -12.23 20.82
CA VAL A 39 4.64 -11.82 20.49
C VAL A 39 4.53 -11.36 19.05
N PRO A 40 3.41 -11.62 18.35
CA PRO A 40 3.17 -11.06 17.04
C PRO A 40 3.20 -9.52 17.09
N ASP A 41 3.88 -8.93 16.12
CA ASP A 41 3.88 -7.47 15.94
C ASP A 41 3.21 -7.15 14.60
N GLU A 42 1.94 -6.79 14.68
CA GLU A 42 1.04 -6.61 13.55
C GLU A 42 0.61 -5.14 13.41
N PRO A 43 1.49 -4.26 12.88
CA PRO A 43 1.14 -2.86 12.69
C PRO A 43 0.01 -2.71 11.68
N GLU A 44 -0.90 -1.77 11.96
CA GLU A 44 -2.04 -1.44 11.11
C GLU A 44 -1.86 -0.03 10.54
N PHE A 45 -2.11 0.12 9.23
CA PHE A 45 -2.07 1.38 8.52
C PHE A 45 -3.34 1.59 7.72
N ILE A 46 -3.74 2.85 7.59
CA ILE A 46 -4.80 3.25 6.66
C ILE A 46 -4.20 3.31 5.26
N GLY A 47 -4.92 2.74 4.30
CA GLY A 47 -4.58 2.77 2.89
C GLY A 47 -5.78 3.10 2.03
N GLN A 48 -5.50 3.34 0.75
CA GLN A 48 -6.51 3.53 -0.28
C GLN A 48 -6.34 2.47 -1.36
N SER A 49 -7.44 1.87 -1.78
CA SER A 49 -7.44 0.90 -2.88
C SER A 49 -7.39 1.61 -4.23
N GLU A 50 -6.61 1.08 -5.14
CA GLU A 50 -6.46 1.58 -6.51
C GLU A 50 -6.53 0.41 -7.50
N SER A 51 -7.00 0.68 -8.71
CA SER A 51 -6.91 -0.31 -9.77
C SER A 51 -5.45 -0.61 -10.13
N SER A 52 -5.14 -1.85 -10.46
CA SER A 52 -3.76 -2.23 -10.82
C SER A 52 -3.30 -1.57 -12.13
N ARG A 53 -4.22 -1.27 -13.04
CA ARG A 53 -3.93 -0.61 -14.33
C ARG A 53 -5.09 0.27 -14.76
N PRO A 54 -5.11 1.55 -14.40
CA PRO A 54 -6.01 2.52 -15.02
C PRO A 54 -5.46 2.91 -16.39
N VAL A 55 -6.23 2.71 -17.46
CA VAL A 55 -5.85 3.10 -18.82
C VAL A 55 -6.85 4.09 -19.37
N GLU A 56 -6.37 5.29 -19.61
CA GLU A 56 -7.14 6.35 -20.26
C GLU A 56 -7.28 6.06 -21.76
N ILE A 57 -8.51 6.09 -22.25
CA ILE A 57 -8.83 5.93 -23.66
C ILE A 57 -8.97 7.31 -24.28
N ARG A 58 -8.04 7.63 -25.18
CA ARG A 58 -8.00 8.88 -25.94
C ARG A 58 -8.00 8.58 -27.43
N SER A 59 -8.56 9.49 -28.23
CA SER A 59 -8.48 9.38 -29.68
C SER A 59 -7.06 9.69 -30.17
N GLN A 60 -6.63 8.99 -31.20
CA GLN A 60 -5.37 9.29 -31.91
C GLN A 60 -5.59 10.21 -33.11
N VAL A 61 -6.85 10.36 -33.58
CA VAL A 61 -7.23 11.20 -34.71
C VAL A 61 -8.31 12.20 -34.31
N THR A 62 -8.34 13.33 -34.96
CA THR A 62 -9.36 14.37 -34.75
C THR A 62 -10.52 14.14 -35.71
N GLY A 63 -11.75 14.01 -35.20
CA GLY A 63 -12.93 13.79 -36.03
C GLY A 63 -14.22 13.75 -35.19
N ILE A 64 -15.35 13.62 -35.89
CA ILE A 64 -16.66 13.52 -35.22
C ILE A 64 -16.87 12.11 -34.69
N LEU A 65 -17.24 11.98 -33.41
CA LEU A 65 -17.66 10.71 -32.83
C LEU A 65 -18.98 10.27 -33.45
N LYS A 66 -18.97 9.11 -34.11
CA LYS A 66 -20.13 8.59 -34.82
C LYS A 66 -20.96 7.63 -33.98
N GLU A 67 -20.29 6.75 -33.24
CA GLU A 67 -20.92 5.67 -32.50
C GLU A 67 -20.01 5.16 -31.39
N TRP A 68 -20.60 4.57 -30.34
CA TRP A 68 -19.92 3.86 -29.27
C TRP A 68 -20.60 2.50 -29.01
N PHE A 69 -19.84 1.45 -28.67
CA PHE A 69 -20.27 0.06 -28.73
C PHE A 69 -20.34 -0.67 -27.41
N PHE A 70 -19.98 -0.03 -26.30
CA PHE A 70 -19.94 -0.68 -25.01
C PHE A 70 -21.09 -0.21 -24.09
N LYS A 71 -21.30 -0.94 -22.99
CA LYS A 71 -22.17 -0.51 -21.90
C LYS A 71 -21.32 -0.01 -20.75
N GLU A 72 -21.62 1.18 -20.28
CA GLU A 72 -20.93 1.81 -19.15
C GLU A 72 -20.98 0.95 -17.88
N GLY A 73 -19.88 0.93 -17.10
CA GLY A 73 -19.77 0.15 -15.88
C GLY A 73 -19.73 -1.36 -16.09
N ARG A 74 -19.50 -1.85 -17.31
CA ARG A 74 -19.39 -3.26 -17.64
C ARG A 74 -17.97 -3.66 -18.00
N ASP A 75 -17.75 -4.96 -18.09
CA ASP A 75 -16.49 -5.51 -18.55
C ASP A 75 -16.35 -5.38 -20.05
N VAL A 76 -15.12 -5.04 -20.44
CA VAL A 76 -14.65 -5.10 -21.81
C VAL A 76 -13.42 -6.00 -21.89
N LYS A 77 -13.25 -6.68 -23.01
CA LYS A 77 -12.08 -7.50 -23.32
C LYS A 77 -11.12 -6.70 -24.18
N LYS A 78 -9.82 -6.98 -24.07
CA LYS A 78 -8.83 -6.44 -25.00
C LYS A 78 -9.23 -6.72 -26.45
N GLY A 79 -9.28 -5.67 -27.27
CA GLY A 79 -9.69 -5.73 -28.68
C GLY A 79 -11.17 -5.43 -28.93
N ASP A 80 -12.00 -5.32 -27.90
CA ASP A 80 -13.41 -4.94 -28.06
C ASP A 80 -13.50 -3.53 -28.65
N ARG A 81 -14.47 -3.33 -29.55
CA ARG A 81 -14.74 -2.00 -30.12
C ARG A 81 -15.31 -1.09 -29.06
N LEU A 82 -14.75 0.11 -28.95
CA LEU A 82 -15.22 1.10 -27.98
C LEU A 82 -15.91 2.27 -28.66
N TYR A 83 -15.23 2.90 -29.61
CA TYR A 83 -15.75 4.09 -30.29
C TYR A 83 -15.41 4.04 -31.78
N GLN A 84 -16.30 4.63 -32.58
CA GLN A 84 -16.07 4.89 -33.99
C GLN A 84 -16.09 6.39 -34.27
N ILE A 85 -14.98 6.91 -34.72
CA ILE A 85 -14.88 8.26 -35.31
C ILE A 85 -15.33 8.12 -36.80
N ASP A 86 -15.93 9.16 -37.38
CA ASP A 86 -16.37 9.11 -38.75
C ASP A 86 -15.19 8.76 -39.69
N PRO A 87 -15.20 7.57 -40.34
CA PRO A 87 -14.10 7.08 -41.14
C PRO A 87 -14.09 7.69 -42.56
N VAL A 88 -15.18 8.34 -42.98
CA VAL A 88 -15.36 8.77 -44.40
C VAL A 88 -14.24 9.69 -44.85
N PRO A 89 -13.87 10.77 -44.14
CA PRO A 89 -12.76 11.65 -44.53
C PRO A 89 -11.41 10.93 -44.60
N PHE A 90 -11.15 10.01 -43.64
CA PHE A 90 -9.92 9.24 -43.58
C PHE A 90 -9.83 8.20 -44.70
N HIS A 91 -10.93 7.56 -45.04
CA HIS A 91 -10.99 6.64 -46.18
C HIS A 91 -10.73 7.36 -47.48
N ALA A 92 -11.28 8.57 -47.69
CA ALA A 92 -11.01 9.39 -48.85
C ALA A 92 -9.53 9.81 -48.95
N ALA A 93 -8.92 10.19 -47.80
CA ALA A 93 -7.49 10.52 -47.74
C ALA A 93 -6.61 9.33 -48.06
N MET A 94 -6.94 8.14 -47.58
CA MET A 94 -6.21 6.91 -47.89
C MET A 94 -6.31 6.55 -49.36
N LEU A 95 -7.49 6.68 -50.00
CA LEU A 95 -7.65 6.45 -51.44
C LEU A 95 -6.83 7.47 -52.28
N SER A 96 -6.80 8.74 -51.88
CA SER A 96 -5.98 9.77 -52.51
C SER A 96 -4.47 9.44 -52.42
N ALA A 97 -3.99 9.04 -51.23
CA ALA A 97 -2.60 8.61 -51.04
C ALA A 97 -2.27 7.37 -51.90
N LYS A 98 -3.18 6.41 -52.00
CA LYS A 98 -3.02 5.24 -52.87
C LYS A 98 -2.88 5.63 -54.35
N ALA A 99 -3.66 6.60 -54.84
CA ALA A 99 -3.56 7.08 -56.18
C ALA A 99 -2.20 7.76 -56.44
N LYS A 100 -1.65 8.52 -55.48
CA LYS A 100 -0.30 9.12 -55.57
C LYS A 100 0.79 8.03 -55.68
N VAL A 101 0.68 6.93 -54.95
CA VAL A 101 1.61 5.78 -55.10
C VAL A 101 1.58 5.23 -56.50
N ALA A 102 0.38 4.97 -57.06
CA ALA A 102 0.24 4.47 -58.44
C ALA A 102 0.84 5.43 -59.47
N GLN A 103 0.66 6.74 -59.28
CA GLN A 103 1.27 7.76 -60.15
C GLN A 103 2.82 7.75 -60.06
N ALA A 104 3.38 7.67 -58.85
CA ALA A 104 4.82 7.60 -58.63
C ALA A 104 5.43 6.29 -59.16
N GLU A 105 4.72 5.17 -59.06
CA GLU A 105 5.14 3.90 -59.66
C GLU A 105 5.22 4.00 -61.20
N ALA A 106 4.19 4.56 -61.82
CA ALA A 106 4.21 4.78 -63.27
C ALA A 106 5.39 5.66 -63.72
N ARG A 107 5.69 6.71 -62.97
CA ARG A 107 6.83 7.60 -63.26
C ARG A 107 8.18 6.88 -63.11
N LEU A 108 8.32 6.04 -62.05
CA LEU A 108 9.53 5.24 -61.90
C LEU A 108 9.70 4.22 -63.02
N VAL A 109 8.63 3.60 -63.48
CA VAL A 109 8.66 2.67 -64.63
C VAL A 109 9.12 3.42 -65.87
N GLN A 110 8.60 4.63 -66.14
CA GLN A 110 9.01 5.48 -67.24
C GLN A 110 10.51 5.82 -67.16
N ALA A 111 11.00 6.28 -65.99
CA ALA A 111 12.40 6.63 -65.78
C ALA A 111 13.35 5.43 -66.01
N LYS A 112 12.96 4.25 -65.47
CA LYS A 112 13.71 3.00 -65.72
C LYS A 112 13.78 2.60 -67.16
N GLN A 113 12.67 2.72 -67.92
CA GLN A 113 12.65 2.42 -69.32
C GLN A 113 13.53 3.42 -70.12
N ASN A 114 13.52 4.69 -69.72
CA ASN A 114 14.40 5.71 -70.37
C ASN A 114 15.87 5.35 -70.10
N LEU A 115 16.29 5.11 -68.89
CA LEU A 115 17.65 4.70 -68.52
C LEU A 115 18.08 3.43 -69.29
N ALA A 116 17.21 2.42 -69.34
CA ALA A 116 17.46 1.15 -70.02
C ALA A 116 17.67 1.35 -71.55
N ARG A 117 17.05 2.40 -72.13
CA ARG A 117 17.22 2.75 -73.55
C ARG A 117 18.48 3.56 -73.82
N VAL A 118 18.79 4.54 -72.97
CA VAL A 118 19.93 5.45 -73.17
C VAL A 118 21.27 4.79 -72.78
N LYS A 119 21.32 3.98 -71.78
CA LYS A 119 22.54 3.32 -71.21
C LYS A 119 23.33 2.52 -72.24
N PRO A 120 22.77 1.65 -73.12
CA PRO A 120 23.53 0.96 -74.18
C PRO A 120 24.06 1.87 -75.26
N LEU A 121 23.38 2.99 -75.61
CA LEU A 121 23.78 3.92 -76.64
C LEU A 121 25.08 4.66 -76.30
N LEU A 122 25.48 4.74 -75.03
CA LEU A 122 26.78 5.29 -74.63
C LEU A 122 27.95 4.47 -75.20
N ALA A 123 27.84 3.12 -75.18
CA ALA A 123 28.87 2.25 -75.74
C ALA A 123 29.00 2.40 -77.25
N GLU A 124 27.93 2.81 -77.95
CA GLU A 124 27.88 3.10 -79.39
C GLU A 124 28.26 4.56 -79.72
N GLN A 125 28.65 5.36 -78.70
CA GLN A 125 28.94 6.77 -78.79
C GLN A 125 27.80 7.63 -79.39
N ALA A 126 26.56 7.13 -79.32
CA ALA A 126 25.39 7.82 -79.86
C ALA A 126 24.75 8.82 -78.86
N VAL A 127 25.18 8.83 -77.61
CA VAL A 127 24.75 9.78 -76.55
C VAL A 127 25.98 10.21 -75.73
N SER A 128 25.85 11.35 -75.01
CA SER A 128 26.89 11.80 -74.09
C SER A 128 26.82 11.11 -72.71
N THR A 129 27.93 11.11 -71.98
CA THR A 129 27.96 10.64 -70.55
C THR A 129 26.96 11.44 -69.73
N LYS A 130 26.79 12.73 -70.00
CA LYS A 130 25.80 13.57 -69.31
C LYS A 130 24.37 13.08 -69.50
N ASP A 131 23.99 12.62 -70.72
CA ASP A 131 22.62 12.09 -70.92
C ASP A 131 22.33 10.85 -70.12
N VAL A 132 23.35 9.98 -69.91
CA VAL A 132 23.23 8.79 -69.05
C VAL A 132 23.15 9.19 -67.57
N ASP A 133 24.00 10.13 -67.13
CA ASP A 133 23.99 10.63 -65.74
C ASP A 133 22.65 11.31 -65.41
N ASP A 134 22.08 12.08 -66.30
CA ASP A 134 20.76 12.72 -66.20
C ASP A 134 19.66 11.63 -66.06
N ALA A 135 19.70 10.56 -66.86
CA ALA A 135 18.75 9.48 -66.82
C ALA A 135 18.86 8.65 -65.52
N VAL A 136 20.07 8.44 -64.98
CA VAL A 136 20.31 7.84 -63.70
C VAL A 136 19.74 8.69 -62.58
N ALA A 137 19.99 10.01 -62.58
CA ALA A 137 19.49 10.96 -61.62
C ALA A 137 17.94 10.98 -61.63
N GLU A 138 17.32 10.93 -62.82
CA GLU A 138 15.87 10.89 -62.98
C GLU A 138 15.27 9.58 -62.37
N GLU A 139 15.90 8.40 -62.62
CA GLU A 139 15.48 7.15 -62.01
C GLU A 139 15.56 7.23 -60.47
N MET A 140 16.68 7.73 -59.94
CA MET A 140 16.86 7.88 -58.49
C MET A 140 15.83 8.84 -57.89
N ALA A 141 15.55 9.96 -58.55
CA ALA A 141 14.53 10.91 -58.12
C ALA A 141 13.12 10.30 -58.15
N ALA A 142 12.77 9.56 -59.20
CA ALA A 142 11.49 8.89 -59.32
C ALA A 142 11.33 7.78 -58.23
N LYS A 143 12.40 7.06 -57.91
CA LYS A 143 12.43 6.09 -56.84
C LYS A 143 12.21 6.74 -55.46
N ALA A 144 12.90 7.85 -55.19
CA ALA A 144 12.71 8.58 -53.94
C ALA A 144 11.28 9.13 -53.81
N ASN A 145 10.69 9.64 -54.89
CA ASN A 145 9.30 10.09 -54.92
C ASN A 145 8.31 8.96 -54.64
N LEU A 146 8.55 7.74 -55.15
CA LEU A 146 7.73 6.58 -54.86
C LEU A 146 7.77 6.21 -53.35
N GLU A 147 8.95 6.21 -52.76
CA GLU A 147 9.10 5.92 -51.30
C GLU A 147 8.38 7.00 -50.46
N GLY A 148 8.46 8.28 -50.87
CA GLY A 148 7.70 9.34 -50.22
C GLY A 148 6.17 9.13 -50.33
N ALA A 149 5.66 8.78 -51.50
CA ALA A 149 4.23 8.48 -51.69
C ALA A 149 3.77 7.27 -50.89
N LYS A 150 4.58 6.23 -50.79
CA LYS A 150 4.30 5.07 -49.92
C LYS A 150 4.23 5.45 -48.44
N ALA A 151 5.12 6.31 -47.97
CA ALA A 151 5.10 6.82 -46.60
C ALA A 151 3.80 7.60 -46.29
N GLU A 152 3.33 8.45 -47.25
CA GLU A 152 2.03 9.14 -47.13
C GLU A 152 0.86 8.14 -47.05
N LEU A 153 0.88 7.06 -47.85
CA LEU A 153 -0.15 6.02 -47.81
C LEU A 153 -0.16 5.29 -46.47
N VAL A 154 1.00 4.95 -45.90
CA VAL A 154 1.11 4.34 -44.58
C VAL A 154 0.49 5.22 -43.50
N LYS A 155 0.80 6.53 -43.54
CA LYS A 155 0.20 7.51 -42.62
C LYS A 155 -1.32 7.59 -42.78
N ALA A 156 -1.84 7.72 -43.96
CA ALA A 156 -3.27 7.83 -44.23
C ALA A 156 -4.01 6.54 -43.80
N LYS A 157 -3.39 5.37 -43.96
CA LYS A 157 -3.92 4.11 -43.50
C LYS A 157 -3.91 4.03 -41.96
N PHE A 158 -2.84 4.43 -41.30
CA PHE A 158 -2.76 4.52 -39.86
C PHE A 158 -3.85 5.42 -39.27
N ASP A 159 -4.07 6.59 -39.86
CA ASP A 159 -5.11 7.53 -39.44
C ASP A 159 -6.51 6.90 -39.59
N LEU A 160 -6.77 6.19 -40.70
CA LEU A 160 -8.02 5.46 -40.91
C LEU A 160 -8.23 4.32 -39.90
N ASP A 161 -7.21 3.51 -39.67
CA ASP A 161 -7.29 2.39 -38.70
C ASP A 161 -7.56 2.91 -37.30
N ASN A 162 -7.04 4.09 -36.92
CA ASN A 162 -7.29 4.72 -35.60
C ASN A 162 -8.62 5.46 -35.50
N THR A 163 -9.47 5.47 -36.55
CA THR A 163 -10.86 5.91 -36.42
C THR A 163 -11.71 4.90 -35.61
N LEU A 164 -11.31 3.63 -35.58
CA LEU A 164 -11.90 2.61 -34.74
C LEU A 164 -11.05 2.46 -33.47
N ILE A 165 -11.58 2.93 -32.34
CA ILE A 165 -10.90 2.86 -31.05
C ILE A 165 -11.31 1.54 -30.36
N VAL A 166 -10.31 0.74 -30.04
CA VAL A 166 -10.48 -0.57 -29.38
C VAL A 166 -9.87 -0.58 -27.97
N ALA A 167 -10.36 -1.48 -27.12
CA ALA A 167 -9.84 -1.65 -25.75
C ALA A 167 -8.40 -2.18 -25.77
N PRO A 168 -7.42 -1.48 -25.19
CA PRO A 168 -6.03 -1.94 -25.13
C PRO A 168 -5.80 -3.01 -24.08
N ILE A 169 -6.66 -3.05 -23.04
CA ILE A 169 -6.66 -4.04 -21.96
C ILE A 169 -8.06 -4.56 -21.70
N SER A 170 -8.15 -5.71 -21.02
CA SER A 170 -9.40 -6.18 -20.43
C SER A 170 -9.58 -5.55 -19.05
N GLY A 171 -10.83 -5.16 -18.72
CA GLY A 171 -11.13 -4.52 -17.43
C GLY A 171 -12.55 -3.97 -17.40
N MET A 172 -12.90 -3.27 -16.33
CA MET A 172 -14.17 -2.57 -16.20
C MET A 172 -14.04 -1.17 -16.84
N ILE A 173 -14.95 -0.87 -17.77
CA ILE A 173 -14.99 0.43 -18.44
C ILE A 173 -15.85 1.41 -17.65
N GLU A 174 -15.36 2.63 -17.46
CA GLU A 174 -16.12 3.71 -16.85
C GLU A 174 -17.19 4.29 -17.80
N ARG A 175 -17.91 5.31 -17.32
CA ARG A 175 -18.83 6.09 -18.14
C ARG A 175 -18.08 6.80 -19.27
N THR A 176 -18.77 7.00 -20.42
CA THR A 176 -18.27 7.85 -21.48
C THR A 176 -18.26 9.33 -21.05
N ARG A 177 -17.29 10.08 -21.53
CA ARG A 177 -17.20 11.54 -21.32
C ARG A 177 -17.55 12.32 -22.56
N VAL A 178 -17.74 11.62 -23.67
CA VAL A 178 -17.98 12.20 -25.01
C VAL A 178 -19.14 11.42 -25.67
N TYR A 179 -20.07 12.17 -26.25
CA TYR A 179 -21.25 11.61 -26.90
C TYR A 179 -21.19 11.78 -28.43
N GLU A 180 -22.01 11.02 -29.12
CA GLU A 180 -22.14 11.04 -30.58
C GLU A 180 -22.43 12.45 -31.12
N GLY A 181 -21.87 12.74 -32.28
CA GLY A 181 -21.95 14.07 -32.92
C GLY A 181 -20.94 15.10 -32.42
N ARG A 182 -20.22 14.84 -31.34
CA ARG A 182 -19.17 15.73 -30.83
C ARG A 182 -17.88 15.57 -31.62
N LEU A 183 -17.22 16.71 -31.91
CA LEU A 183 -15.84 16.71 -32.41
C LEU A 183 -14.89 16.31 -31.28
N VAL A 184 -14.08 15.28 -31.54
CA VAL A 184 -13.04 14.77 -30.64
C VAL A 184 -11.69 15.19 -31.18
N SER A 185 -10.85 15.77 -30.32
CA SER A 185 -9.49 16.18 -30.63
C SER A 185 -8.48 15.10 -30.29
N ALA A 186 -7.56 14.83 -31.20
CA ALA A 186 -6.51 13.82 -31.01
C ALA A 186 -5.67 14.10 -29.77
N GLN A 187 -5.40 13.06 -28.96
CA GLN A 187 -4.55 13.04 -27.76
C GLN A 187 -5.04 13.91 -26.59
N THR A 188 -5.98 14.83 -26.82
CA THR A 188 -6.44 15.78 -25.81
C THR A 188 -7.68 15.27 -25.07
N ASP A 189 -8.70 14.86 -25.83
CA ASP A 189 -9.98 14.47 -25.23
C ASP A 189 -9.91 13.08 -24.60
N LEU A 190 -10.21 13.02 -23.30
CA LEU A 190 -10.40 11.77 -22.58
C LEU A 190 -11.81 11.24 -22.86
N LEU A 191 -11.90 10.08 -23.48
CA LEU A 191 -13.18 9.46 -23.85
C LEU A 191 -13.76 8.64 -22.69
N THR A 192 -12.96 7.78 -22.11
CA THR A 192 -13.29 6.93 -20.97
C THR A 192 -12.02 6.38 -20.33
N ILE A 193 -12.17 5.64 -19.22
CA ILE A 193 -11.07 4.93 -18.56
C ILE A 193 -11.45 3.46 -18.45
N ILE A 194 -10.51 2.57 -18.71
CA ILE A 194 -10.64 1.14 -18.42
C ILE A 194 -9.79 0.84 -17.19
N GLN A 195 -10.42 0.27 -16.16
CA GLN A 195 -9.77 -0.08 -14.91
C GLN A 195 -9.63 -1.59 -14.77
N GLN A 196 -8.42 -2.07 -14.59
CA GLN A 196 -8.18 -3.47 -14.21
C GLN A 196 -8.33 -3.58 -12.70
N VAL A 197 -9.44 -4.21 -12.26
CA VAL A 197 -9.81 -4.31 -10.84
C VAL A 197 -9.39 -5.63 -10.20
N ASP A 198 -8.76 -6.52 -10.95
CA ASP A 198 -8.15 -7.76 -10.45
C ASP A 198 -6.78 -7.96 -11.12
N PRO A 199 -5.69 -8.02 -10.32
CA PRO A 199 -5.63 -7.73 -8.89
C PRO A 199 -5.88 -6.25 -8.56
N MET A 200 -6.17 -5.97 -7.28
CA MET A 200 -6.26 -4.61 -6.75
C MET A 200 -4.98 -4.23 -6.00
N TYR A 201 -4.61 -2.97 -6.07
CA TYR A 201 -3.56 -2.39 -5.26
C TYR A 201 -4.15 -1.65 -4.06
N VAL A 202 -3.47 -1.74 -2.92
CA VAL A 202 -3.75 -0.90 -1.76
C VAL A 202 -2.48 -0.16 -1.41
N ILE A 203 -2.54 1.16 -1.48
CA ILE A 203 -1.42 2.02 -1.12
C ILE A 203 -1.58 2.41 0.35
N VAL A 204 -0.64 2.00 1.17
CA VAL A 204 -0.60 2.34 2.60
C VAL A 204 0.54 3.31 2.88
N SER A 205 0.36 4.18 3.87
CA SER A 205 1.35 5.19 4.26
C SER A 205 1.86 4.91 5.66
N ALA A 206 3.15 4.61 5.79
CA ALA A 206 3.82 4.40 7.07
C ALA A 206 4.54 5.68 7.50
N PRO A 207 4.23 6.28 8.67
CA PRO A 207 4.89 7.48 9.17
C PRO A 207 6.39 7.26 9.40
N GLU A 208 7.20 8.30 9.21
CA GLU A 208 8.65 8.25 9.43
C GLU A 208 9.01 7.80 10.85
N SER A 209 8.26 8.28 11.85
CA SER A 209 8.46 7.90 13.26
C SER A 209 8.36 6.39 13.48
N PHE A 210 7.41 5.73 12.81
CA PHE A 210 7.29 4.27 12.81
C PHE A 210 8.50 3.60 12.16
N LEU A 211 8.94 4.10 11.01
CA LEU A 211 10.08 3.53 10.28
C LEU A 211 11.38 3.62 11.09
N LEU A 212 11.63 4.78 11.72
CA LEU A 212 12.80 5.00 12.59
C LEU A 212 12.75 4.10 13.83
N LYS A 213 11.56 3.93 14.44
CA LYS A 213 11.39 2.98 15.55
C LYS A 213 11.69 1.56 15.07
N ARG A 214 11.13 1.15 13.92
CA ARG A 214 11.32 -0.18 13.34
C ARG A 214 12.80 -0.47 13.05
N GLN A 215 13.52 0.52 12.52
CA GLN A 215 14.95 0.40 12.25
C GLN A 215 15.74 0.18 13.55
N ARG A 216 15.46 0.98 14.59
CA ARG A 216 16.11 0.83 15.92
C ARG A 216 15.82 -0.55 16.53
N ASP A 217 14.57 -1.02 16.46
CA ASP A 217 14.16 -2.31 17.00
C ASP A 217 14.80 -3.48 16.23
N SER A 218 14.95 -3.35 14.92
CA SER A 218 15.65 -4.32 14.08
C SER A 218 17.15 -4.37 14.41
N THR A 219 17.82 -3.22 14.53
CA THR A 219 19.23 -3.15 14.90
C THR A 219 19.48 -3.73 16.30
N ALA A 220 18.56 -3.51 17.24
CA ALA A 220 18.60 -4.08 18.58
C ALA A 220 18.15 -5.55 18.66
N LYS A 221 17.82 -6.20 17.53
CA LYS A 221 17.30 -7.57 17.43
C LYS A 221 16.05 -7.82 18.27
N ARG A 222 15.27 -6.75 18.55
CA ARG A 222 13.99 -6.84 19.26
C ARG A 222 12.83 -7.28 18.39
N ILE A 223 13.00 -7.22 17.07
CA ILE A 223 12.03 -7.70 16.09
C ILE A 223 12.70 -8.66 15.11
N GLN A 224 11.94 -9.70 14.76
CA GLN A 224 12.29 -10.64 13.69
C GLN A 224 11.21 -10.56 12.60
N HIS A 225 11.63 -10.47 11.35
CA HIS A 225 10.73 -10.49 10.19
C HIS A 225 11.33 -11.37 9.09
N PRO A 226 10.52 -12.07 8.30
CA PRO A 226 10.97 -12.97 7.26
C PRO A 226 11.61 -12.26 6.06
N GLY A 227 11.40 -10.98 5.94
CA GLY A 227 11.75 -10.12 4.82
C GLY A 227 10.57 -9.19 4.52
N VAL A 228 10.85 -7.96 4.10
CA VAL A 228 9.79 -6.94 3.91
C VAL A 228 8.76 -7.42 2.87
N TYR A 229 9.22 -8.01 1.78
CA TYR A 229 8.35 -8.49 0.69
C TYR A 229 7.65 -9.85 0.98
N GLN A 230 7.91 -10.44 2.13
CA GLN A 230 7.22 -11.65 2.60
C GLN A 230 6.10 -11.35 3.60
N LEU A 231 5.95 -10.08 3.98
CA LEU A 231 4.87 -9.63 4.84
C LEU A 231 3.51 -9.83 4.16
N ARG A 232 2.55 -10.32 4.92
CA ARG A 232 1.17 -10.49 4.47
C ARG A 232 0.31 -9.37 5.02
N GLY A 233 -0.51 -8.79 4.15
CA GLY A 233 -1.49 -7.78 4.51
C GLY A 233 -2.86 -8.40 4.70
N VAL A 234 -3.47 -8.16 5.86
CA VAL A 234 -4.88 -8.46 6.10
C VAL A 234 -5.65 -7.16 6.02
N LEU A 235 -6.63 -7.11 5.13
CA LEU A 235 -7.42 -5.92 4.88
C LEU A 235 -8.71 -5.95 5.70
N THR A 236 -9.04 -4.82 6.31
CA THR A 236 -10.29 -4.59 7.03
C THR A 236 -10.99 -3.37 6.41
N PHE A 237 -12.26 -3.52 6.09
CA PHE A 237 -13.10 -2.45 5.56
C PHE A 237 -13.49 -1.44 6.65
N ALA A 238 -14.11 -0.34 6.24
CA ALA A 238 -14.55 0.73 7.15
C ALA A 238 -15.61 0.27 8.14
N ASP A 239 -16.43 -0.72 7.79
CA ASP A 239 -17.45 -1.35 8.65
C ASP A 239 -16.88 -2.35 9.66
N GLY A 240 -15.56 -2.61 9.63
CA GLY A 240 -14.89 -3.57 10.49
C GLY A 240 -14.87 -5.00 9.96
N THR A 241 -15.47 -5.29 8.80
CA THR A 241 -15.40 -6.61 8.19
C THR A 241 -14.00 -6.86 7.61
N THR A 242 -13.51 -8.10 7.74
CA THR A 242 -12.20 -8.49 7.21
C THR A 242 -12.36 -9.07 5.81
N TYR A 243 -11.49 -8.63 4.88
CA TYR A 243 -11.42 -9.20 3.55
C TYR A 243 -10.87 -10.63 3.60
N GLY A 244 -11.52 -11.55 2.86
CA GLY A 244 -11.20 -12.98 2.94
C GLY A 244 -9.88 -13.41 2.30
N GLN A 245 -9.20 -12.53 1.55
CA GLN A 245 -7.93 -12.81 0.89
C GLN A 245 -6.80 -12.00 1.52
N GLU A 246 -5.64 -12.63 1.71
CA GLU A 246 -4.44 -11.91 2.15
C GLU A 246 -3.72 -11.28 0.96
N GLY A 247 -3.23 -10.06 1.17
CA GLY A 247 -2.39 -9.36 0.20
C GLY A 247 -0.90 -9.58 0.44
N VAL A 248 -0.12 -9.30 -0.58
CA VAL A 248 1.35 -9.37 -0.54
C VAL A 248 1.93 -7.99 -0.75
N LEU A 249 2.87 -7.58 0.09
CA LEU A 249 3.64 -6.36 -0.12
C LEU A 249 4.58 -6.58 -1.33
N ASP A 250 4.40 -5.81 -2.40
CA ASP A 250 5.21 -5.93 -3.62
C ASP A 250 6.09 -4.71 -3.89
N LEU A 251 5.74 -3.56 -3.33
CA LEU A 251 6.50 -2.33 -3.51
C LEU A 251 6.59 -1.55 -2.20
N LEU A 252 7.78 -1.05 -1.94
CA LEU A 252 8.05 -0.08 -0.89
C LEU A 252 8.80 1.10 -1.52
N ASP A 253 8.21 2.28 -1.48
CA ASP A 253 8.81 3.47 -2.08
C ASP A 253 10.21 3.74 -1.53
N VAL A 254 11.11 4.24 -2.37
CA VAL A 254 12.49 4.52 -1.97
C VAL A 254 12.56 5.72 -1.03
N GLY A 255 11.76 6.75 -1.27
CA GLY A 255 11.75 8.01 -0.53
C GLY A 255 10.55 8.19 0.38
N LEU A 256 10.61 9.23 1.20
CA LEU A 256 9.47 9.75 1.95
C LEU A 256 8.71 10.78 1.10
N LYS A 257 7.39 10.79 1.19
CA LYS A 257 6.57 11.88 0.67
C LYS A 257 6.77 13.11 1.54
N THR A 258 7.19 14.21 0.93
CA THR A 258 7.55 15.46 1.62
C THR A 258 6.36 16.17 2.25
N ASP A 259 5.17 15.96 1.71
CA ASP A 259 3.91 16.55 2.18
C ASP A 259 3.39 15.90 3.47
N THR A 260 3.62 14.60 3.64
CA THR A 260 3.07 13.81 4.75
C THR A 260 4.13 13.20 5.68
N GLY A 261 5.42 13.31 5.34
CA GLY A 261 6.50 12.67 6.09
C GLY A 261 6.32 11.15 6.21
N SER A 262 5.71 10.52 5.20
CA SER A 262 5.40 9.10 5.22
C SER A 262 6.01 8.38 4.03
N ARG A 263 6.31 7.10 4.20
CA ARG A 263 6.75 6.20 3.15
C ARG A 263 5.58 5.36 2.66
N GLN A 264 5.35 5.36 1.35
CA GLN A 264 4.29 4.55 0.78
C GLN A 264 4.75 3.12 0.55
N ALA A 265 3.81 2.21 0.76
CA ALA A 265 3.97 0.80 0.45
C ALA A 265 2.73 0.32 -0.31
N ARG A 266 2.94 -0.53 -1.31
CA ARG A 266 1.88 -1.12 -2.10
C ARG A 266 1.68 -2.58 -1.71
N VAL A 267 0.44 -2.93 -1.45
CA VAL A 267 0.03 -4.30 -1.17
C VAL A 267 -0.92 -4.76 -2.27
N VAL A 268 -0.64 -5.90 -2.86
CA VAL A 268 -1.43 -6.50 -3.95
C VAL A 268 -2.42 -7.49 -3.36
N PHE A 269 -3.69 -7.29 -3.65
CA PHE A 269 -4.77 -8.18 -3.24
C PHE A 269 -5.44 -8.82 -4.44
N PRO A 270 -5.66 -10.15 -4.46
CA PRO A 270 -6.57 -10.78 -5.41
C PRO A 270 -7.99 -10.21 -5.24
N ASN A 271 -8.73 -9.97 -6.32
CA ASN A 271 -10.07 -9.39 -6.26
C ASN A 271 -11.04 -10.03 -7.27
N HIS A 272 -11.03 -11.36 -7.32
CA HIS A 272 -11.85 -12.11 -8.27
C HIS A 272 -13.36 -11.82 -8.11
N ASP A 273 -13.81 -11.66 -6.86
CA ASP A 273 -15.21 -11.37 -6.52
C ASP A 273 -15.57 -9.88 -6.63
N ARG A 274 -14.60 -9.00 -6.96
CA ARG A 274 -14.77 -7.55 -7.15
C ARG A 274 -15.39 -6.82 -5.96
N VAL A 275 -15.12 -7.31 -4.76
CA VAL A 275 -15.55 -6.68 -3.51
C VAL A 275 -14.76 -5.39 -3.24
N LEU A 276 -13.48 -5.37 -3.62
CA LEU A 276 -12.65 -4.16 -3.54
C LEU A 276 -12.96 -3.27 -4.74
N LEU A 277 -13.28 -2.02 -4.46
CA LEU A 277 -13.50 -0.99 -5.48
C LEU A 277 -12.37 0.06 -5.42
N PRO A 278 -11.95 0.62 -6.56
CA PRO A 278 -10.97 1.70 -6.57
C PRO A 278 -11.46 2.90 -5.76
N GLY A 279 -10.57 3.53 -4.99
CA GLY A 279 -10.87 4.71 -4.19
C GLY A 279 -11.37 4.43 -2.77
N GLN A 280 -11.57 3.17 -2.36
CA GLN A 280 -11.99 2.84 -1.00
C GLN A 280 -10.86 3.06 0.01
N PHE A 281 -11.20 3.62 1.17
CA PHE A 281 -10.31 3.64 2.33
C PHE A 281 -10.45 2.34 3.11
N VAL A 282 -9.33 1.72 3.39
CA VAL A 282 -9.24 0.42 4.07
C VAL A 282 -8.12 0.45 5.10
N ARG A 283 -8.16 -0.48 6.06
CA ARG A 283 -7.05 -0.69 7.00
C ARG A 283 -6.32 -1.95 6.59
N VAL A 284 -5.01 -1.87 6.57
CA VAL A 284 -4.16 -3.03 6.28
C VAL A 284 -3.28 -3.30 7.49
N ARG A 285 -3.44 -4.48 8.07
CA ARG A 285 -2.65 -5.01 9.16
C ARG A 285 -1.62 -5.97 8.60
N PHE A 286 -0.35 -5.72 8.90
CA PHE A 286 0.74 -6.55 8.40
C PHE A 286 1.07 -7.66 9.37
N LYS A 287 1.03 -8.90 8.89
CA LYS A 287 1.44 -10.12 9.62
C LYS A 287 2.84 -10.57 9.20
N GLY A 288 3.45 -11.37 10.07
CA GLY A 288 4.74 -12.04 9.80
C GLY A 288 5.91 -11.44 10.58
N THR A 289 5.71 -10.37 11.34
CA THR A 289 6.73 -9.85 12.26
C THR A 289 6.48 -10.36 13.66
N VAL A 290 7.56 -10.72 14.36
CA VAL A 290 7.55 -11.16 15.76
C VAL A 290 8.43 -10.22 16.57
N LYS A 291 7.91 -9.73 17.67
CA LYS A 291 8.66 -8.97 18.67
C LYS A 291 9.19 -9.94 19.69
N THR A 292 10.52 -10.02 19.82
CA THR A 292 11.20 -10.96 20.68
C THR A 292 11.38 -10.39 22.08
N GLY A 293 11.16 -11.24 23.10
CA GLY A 293 11.44 -10.90 24.48
C GLY A 293 10.55 -9.80 25.06
N ALA A 294 9.33 -9.61 24.56
CA ALA A 294 8.39 -8.65 25.10
C ALA A 294 7.88 -9.07 26.48
N ILE A 295 7.78 -8.12 27.42
CA ILE A 295 7.19 -8.37 28.71
C ILE A 295 5.70 -8.04 28.64
N LEU A 296 4.87 -9.06 28.83
CA LEU A 296 3.41 -8.91 28.83
C LEU A 296 2.91 -8.65 30.26
N VAL A 297 2.15 -7.57 30.43
CA VAL A 297 1.58 -7.17 31.72
C VAL A 297 0.06 -7.11 31.61
N PRO A 298 -0.69 -7.73 32.51
CA PRO A 298 -2.15 -7.62 32.52
C PRO A 298 -2.61 -6.15 32.56
N GLN A 299 -3.65 -5.81 31.79
CA GLN A 299 -4.16 -4.44 31.68
C GLN A 299 -4.44 -3.81 33.06
N ARG A 300 -4.99 -4.58 33.97
CA ARG A 300 -5.33 -4.13 35.33
C ARG A 300 -4.13 -3.72 36.21
N ALA A 301 -2.89 -4.13 35.83
CA ALA A 301 -1.68 -3.73 36.55
C ALA A 301 -1.10 -2.42 36.08
N VAL A 302 -1.46 -1.94 34.87
CA VAL A 302 -0.99 -0.70 34.30
C VAL A 302 -1.94 0.43 34.66
N GLN A 303 -1.43 1.44 35.36
CA GLN A 303 -2.18 2.63 35.75
C GLN A 303 -1.66 3.87 35.02
N GLN A 304 -2.51 4.89 34.89
CA GLN A 304 -2.13 6.18 34.36
C GLN A 304 -1.59 7.07 35.50
N GLY A 305 -0.32 7.42 35.42
CA GLY A 305 0.32 8.38 36.29
C GLY A 305 0.43 9.77 35.65
N ALA A 306 0.98 10.73 36.38
CA ALA A 306 1.11 12.12 35.91
C ALA A 306 2.06 12.27 34.70
N LYS A 307 3.03 11.37 34.53
CA LYS A 307 4.03 11.39 33.45
C LYS A 307 3.86 10.28 32.41
N GLY A 308 2.82 9.46 32.54
CA GLY A 308 2.60 8.33 31.65
C GLY A 308 2.12 7.08 32.38
N SER A 309 2.25 5.93 31.74
CA SER A 309 1.85 4.65 32.33
C SER A 309 2.81 4.24 33.44
N ILE A 310 2.26 3.76 34.56
CA ILE A 310 2.99 3.27 35.73
C ILE A 310 2.57 1.86 36.09
N VAL A 311 3.50 1.12 36.69
CA VAL A 311 3.26 -0.21 37.24
C VAL A 311 3.85 -0.27 38.63
N PHE A 312 3.20 -0.98 39.55
CA PHE A 312 3.74 -1.26 40.89
C PHE A 312 4.43 -2.63 40.89
N VAL A 313 5.66 -2.65 41.33
CA VAL A 313 6.44 -3.88 41.50
C VAL A 313 6.79 -4.10 42.98
N VAL A 314 6.93 -5.36 43.37
CA VAL A 314 7.43 -5.72 44.69
C VAL A 314 8.94 -5.82 44.59
N GLY A 315 9.63 -4.85 45.20
CA GLY A 315 11.09 -4.76 45.24
C GLY A 315 11.69 -5.64 46.34
N ASN A 316 12.92 -5.28 46.78
CA ASN A 316 13.59 -5.93 47.88
C ASN A 316 12.84 -5.67 49.18
N GLU A 317 12.92 -6.60 50.15
CA GLU A 317 12.25 -6.53 51.42
C GLU A 317 10.70 -6.44 51.33
N ASP A 318 10.11 -6.95 50.25
CA ASP A 318 8.67 -6.92 49.98
C ASP A 318 8.06 -5.50 50.06
N LYS A 319 8.79 -4.49 49.64
CA LYS A 319 8.33 -3.09 49.54
C LYS A 319 7.83 -2.77 48.12
N VAL A 320 6.78 -1.97 48.09
CA VAL A 320 6.18 -1.50 46.81
C VAL A 320 7.02 -0.41 46.19
N GLU A 321 7.45 -0.65 44.95
CA GLU A 321 8.12 0.35 44.09
C GLU A 321 7.18 0.75 42.97
N MET A 322 7.06 2.03 42.71
CA MET A 322 6.38 2.58 41.54
C MET A 322 7.39 2.75 40.40
N ARG A 323 7.13 2.15 39.25
CA ARG A 323 7.98 2.29 38.08
C ARG A 323 7.21 2.86 36.89
N GLU A 324 7.79 3.84 36.23
CA GLU A 324 7.31 4.35 34.95
C GLU A 324 7.59 3.32 33.86
N VAL A 325 6.60 3.03 33.01
CA VAL A 325 6.72 2.03 31.95
C VAL A 325 6.24 2.58 30.61
N GLN A 326 6.87 2.12 29.54
CA GLN A 326 6.37 2.36 28.18
C GLN A 326 5.55 1.15 27.71
N ALA A 327 4.24 1.24 27.87
CA ALA A 327 3.28 0.27 27.34
C ALA A 327 2.85 0.71 25.94
N THR A 328 3.22 -0.05 24.88
CA THR A 328 3.14 0.43 23.50
C THR A 328 2.12 -0.31 22.65
N SER A 329 1.84 -1.56 22.91
CA SER A 329 0.89 -2.32 22.12
C SER A 329 -0.01 -3.18 23.02
N TRP A 330 -1.27 -3.24 22.63
CA TRP A 330 -2.29 -4.01 23.33
C TRP A 330 -2.49 -5.35 22.61
N GLN A 331 -2.43 -6.44 23.38
CA GLN A 331 -2.72 -7.79 22.88
C GLN A 331 -3.76 -8.46 23.77
N GLY A 332 -4.99 -8.52 23.30
CA GLY A 332 -6.10 -9.06 24.07
C GLY A 332 -6.29 -8.33 25.41
N THR A 333 -6.00 -8.98 26.54
CA THR A 333 -6.11 -8.43 27.90
C THR A 333 -4.77 -7.98 28.49
N THR A 334 -3.69 -7.95 27.71
CA THR A 334 -2.33 -7.65 28.17
C THR A 334 -1.71 -6.47 27.39
N TRP A 335 -0.86 -5.71 28.08
CA TRP A 335 0.01 -4.70 27.50
C TRP A 335 1.42 -5.26 27.25
N SER A 336 1.98 -4.98 26.09
CA SER A 336 3.41 -5.20 25.83
C SER A 336 4.18 -4.00 26.35
N VAL A 337 5.05 -4.23 27.32
CA VAL A 337 5.92 -3.22 27.93
C VAL A 337 7.29 -3.30 27.30
N GLU A 338 7.77 -2.14 26.74
CA GLU A 338 9.07 -2.03 26.07
C GLU A 338 10.18 -1.58 26.99
N GLN A 339 9.87 -0.74 28.00
CA GLN A 339 10.84 -0.17 28.92
C GLN A 339 10.26 -0.03 30.32
N GLY A 340 11.12 -0.11 31.35
CA GLY A 340 10.77 0.09 32.73
C GLY A 340 10.58 -1.20 33.54
N LEU A 341 10.58 -2.38 32.90
CA LEU A 341 10.51 -3.68 33.58
C LEU A 341 11.64 -4.60 33.12
N HIS A 342 12.03 -5.50 34.01
CA HIS A 342 12.99 -6.58 33.75
C HIS A 342 12.34 -7.94 33.95
N VAL A 343 12.89 -8.95 33.28
CA VAL A 343 12.47 -10.33 33.48
C VAL A 343 12.74 -10.71 34.94
N GLY A 344 11.72 -11.29 35.60
CA GLY A 344 11.78 -11.64 37.01
C GLY A 344 11.14 -10.62 37.97
N ASP A 345 10.80 -9.40 37.46
CA ASP A 345 10.09 -8.42 38.32
C ASP A 345 8.73 -8.96 38.77
N ARG A 346 8.42 -8.74 40.05
CA ARG A 346 7.16 -9.16 40.70
C ARG A 346 6.15 -8.02 40.57
N ILE A 347 5.28 -8.10 39.56
CA ILE A 347 4.30 -7.06 39.19
C ILE A 347 3.04 -7.22 40.02
N ILE A 348 2.57 -6.16 40.68
CA ILE A 348 1.33 -6.16 41.41
C ILE A 348 0.15 -6.01 40.47
N VAL A 349 -0.76 -6.96 40.47
CA VAL A 349 -1.92 -7.01 39.58
C VAL A 349 -3.24 -6.84 40.37
N GLU A 350 -3.26 -7.29 41.61
CA GLU A 350 -4.42 -7.17 42.48
C GLU A 350 -4.06 -6.54 43.85
N GLY A 351 -5.00 -5.82 44.44
CA GLY A 351 -4.79 -5.11 45.71
C GLY A 351 -4.19 -3.71 45.56
N LEU A 352 -4.16 -3.16 44.34
CA LEU A 352 -3.57 -1.84 44.04
C LEU A 352 -4.17 -0.68 44.85
N HIS A 353 -5.41 -0.79 45.29
CA HIS A 353 -6.09 0.21 46.15
C HIS A 353 -5.66 0.16 47.62
N LYS A 354 -4.92 -0.86 48.03
CA LYS A 354 -4.47 -1.07 49.41
C LYS A 354 -3.00 -0.68 49.65
N ILE A 355 -2.30 -0.25 48.60
CA ILE A 355 -0.86 -0.02 48.62
C ILE A 355 -0.49 1.45 48.35
N ALA A 356 0.62 1.84 48.92
CA ALA A 356 1.30 3.10 48.63
C ALA A 356 2.78 2.81 48.30
N PRO A 357 3.46 3.66 47.52
CA PRO A 357 4.89 3.52 47.31
C PRO A 357 5.65 3.46 48.63
N GLY A 358 6.54 2.47 48.78
CA GLY A 358 7.33 2.22 49.99
C GLY A 358 6.61 1.36 51.07
N ALA A 359 5.33 1.01 50.91
CA ALA A 359 4.62 0.16 51.85
C ALA A 359 5.11 -1.30 51.73
N SER A 360 5.18 -1.99 52.89
CA SER A 360 5.44 -3.44 52.92
C SER A 360 4.18 -4.20 52.55
N VAL A 361 4.30 -5.24 51.72
CA VAL A 361 3.19 -6.07 51.22
C VAL A 361 3.53 -7.53 51.33
N LYS A 362 2.49 -8.38 51.38
CA LYS A 362 2.66 -9.82 51.34
C LYS A 362 2.29 -10.30 49.91
N PRO A 363 3.26 -10.69 49.07
CA PRO A 363 3.00 -11.10 47.70
C PRO A 363 2.37 -12.50 47.63
N VAL A 364 1.27 -12.62 46.91
CA VAL A 364 0.59 -13.88 46.60
C VAL A 364 0.70 -14.12 45.09
N PRO A 365 1.36 -15.20 44.65
CA PRO A 365 1.48 -15.46 43.21
C PRO A 365 0.12 -15.75 42.58
N LEU A 366 -0.18 -15.05 41.46
CA LEU A 366 -1.32 -15.35 40.62
C LEU A 366 -0.84 -16.13 39.37
N PRO A 367 -1.70 -16.98 38.80
CA PRO A 367 -1.36 -17.63 37.54
C PRO A 367 -1.07 -16.57 36.45
N ALA A 368 0.02 -16.80 35.72
CA ALA A 368 0.36 -15.92 34.58
C ALA A 368 -0.78 -15.93 33.54
N PRO A 369 -1.07 -14.80 32.88
CA PRO A 369 -2.05 -14.77 31.81
C PRO A 369 -1.65 -15.77 30.73
N ALA A 370 -2.60 -16.61 30.27
CA ALA A 370 -2.36 -17.60 29.25
C ALA A 370 -1.87 -16.88 27.98
N ALA A 371 -0.67 -17.22 27.51
CA ALA A 371 -0.16 -16.75 26.25
C ALA A 371 -1.10 -17.26 25.14
N THR A 372 -1.60 -16.36 24.29
CA THR A 372 -2.26 -16.75 23.05
C THR A 372 -1.18 -17.40 22.18
N THR A 373 -1.16 -18.73 22.13
CA THR A 373 -0.21 -19.50 21.32
C THR A 373 -0.38 -19.09 19.87
N VAL A 374 0.64 -18.46 19.31
CA VAL A 374 0.77 -18.24 17.87
C VAL A 374 0.90 -19.62 17.22
N PRO A 375 0.05 -19.99 16.23
CA PRO A 375 0.29 -21.20 15.47
C PRO A 375 1.65 -21.06 14.80
N THR A 376 2.59 -21.89 15.19
CA THR A 376 3.89 -22.00 14.50
C THR A 376 3.61 -22.33 13.05
N ALA A 377 4.01 -21.45 12.13
CA ALA A 377 3.93 -21.70 10.70
C ALA A 377 4.64 -23.03 10.41
N ALA A 378 3.89 -24.00 9.90
CA ALA A 378 4.42 -25.30 9.50
C ALA A 378 5.54 -25.08 8.47
N LYS A 379 6.72 -25.63 8.74
CA LYS A 379 7.82 -25.68 7.77
C LYS A 379 7.29 -26.26 6.45
N PRO A 380 7.56 -25.63 5.30
CA PRO A 380 7.20 -26.22 4.03
C PRO A 380 7.93 -27.56 3.90
N GLN A 381 7.18 -28.65 3.74
CA GLN A 381 7.74 -29.95 3.35
C GLN A 381 8.30 -29.82 1.92
N PRO A 382 9.50 -30.35 1.65
CA PRO A 382 10.01 -30.41 0.29
C PRO A 382 9.12 -31.31 -0.55
N GLU A 383 8.59 -30.75 -1.63
CA GLU A 383 7.83 -31.44 -2.66
C GLU A 383 8.69 -32.56 -3.25
N ARG A 384 8.25 -33.82 -3.07
CA ARG A 384 8.87 -34.95 -3.70
C ARG A 384 8.54 -34.91 -5.19
N ALA A 385 9.56 -34.65 -5.99
CA ALA A 385 9.49 -34.85 -7.43
C ALA A 385 9.13 -36.32 -7.74
N SER A 386 8.11 -36.49 -8.53
CA SER A 386 7.79 -37.73 -9.28
C SER A 386 7.56 -37.36 -10.73
#